data_500a4dcaa8e91023bc18aea375681385
#
_entry.id   500a4dcaa8e91023bc18aea375681385
#
_cell.length_a   1.000
_cell.length_b   1.000
_cell.length_c   1.000
_cell.angle_alpha   90.00
_cell.angle_beta   90.00
_cell.angle_gamma   90.00
#
_symmetry.space_group_name_H-M   'P 1'
#
loop_
_entity.id
_entity.type
_entity.pdbx_description
1 polymer ?
#
loop_
_entity_poly.entity_id
_entity_poly.type
_entity_poly.pdbx_seq_one_letter_code
_entity_poly.pdbx_strand_id
1 'polypeptide(L)'
;MIKGKEKNLTISGIYSDITNGGKTAKAVFSDNSADIMGSIICVELPDKTLIDEKVLEYTDRFDFAKVSGIDEFVTQTFGSTISSVGKASNAAIAVALIIMVLVTLLFMNMLIAKDRYAIAVVKALGFTNADVRVQYVSRSLFVLIVGIVFGTLLANTLGEILAGAVISKFGTSTFKFAVNPFSAYLFSPLMMMCSVLIATMIGTASAGQIKISENIKE
;
A
#
# COMPACT_ATOMS: atom_id res chain seq x y z
N MET A 1 -26.14 1.80 30.09
CA MET A 1 -27.08 0.86 30.76
C MET A 1 -26.50 -0.54 30.73
N ILE A 2 -26.25 -1.16 31.84
CA ILE A 2 -25.79 -2.55 31.91
C ILE A 2 -26.97 -3.37 32.44
N LYS A 3 -27.48 -4.32 31.65
CA LYS A 3 -28.70 -5.11 31.95
C LYS A 3 -29.92 -4.26 32.37
N GLY A 4 -30.16 -3.11 31.72
CA GLY A 4 -31.28 -2.21 31.98
C GLY A 4 -31.18 -1.40 33.28
N LYS A 5 -30.10 -1.49 34.04
CA LYS A 5 -29.86 -0.68 35.24
C LYS A 5 -28.86 0.42 34.95
N GLU A 6 -29.14 1.63 35.40
CA GLU A 6 -28.18 2.72 35.35
C GLU A 6 -27.07 2.48 36.38
N LYS A 7 -25.81 2.58 35.95
CA LYS A 7 -24.64 2.51 36.80
C LYS A 7 -23.79 3.74 36.57
N ASN A 8 -23.40 4.42 37.62
CA ASN A 8 -22.40 5.48 37.53
C ASN A 8 -21.01 4.85 37.51
N LEU A 9 -20.27 5.13 36.44
CA LEU A 9 -18.90 4.64 36.24
C LEU A 9 -17.97 5.84 36.19
N THR A 10 -16.80 5.70 36.82
CA THR A 10 -15.71 6.68 36.70
C THR A 10 -14.74 6.22 35.65
N ILE A 11 -14.43 7.06 34.66
CA ILE A 11 -13.43 6.77 33.64
C ILE A 11 -12.05 6.86 34.28
N SER A 12 -11.33 5.74 34.36
CA SER A 12 -9.97 5.65 34.90
C SER A 12 -8.90 5.74 33.84
N GLY A 13 -9.26 5.58 32.57
CA GLY A 13 -8.31 5.65 31.47
C GLY A 13 -8.97 5.49 30.11
N ILE A 14 -8.25 5.86 29.07
CA ILE A 14 -8.66 5.70 27.67
C ILE A 14 -7.68 4.74 27.00
N TYR A 15 -8.19 3.78 26.26
CA TYR A 15 -7.40 2.83 25.49
C TYR A 15 -7.81 2.85 24.02
N SER A 16 -6.95 2.38 23.15
CA SER A 16 -7.22 2.24 21.73
C SER A 16 -7.69 0.81 21.44
N ASP A 17 -8.81 0.69 20.73
CA ASP A 17 -9.38 -0.59 20.35
C ASP A 17 -10.03 -0.47 18.97
N ILE A 18 -9.74 -1.43 18.09
CA ILE A 18 -10.29 -1.48 16.74
C ILE A 18 -11.59 -2.31 16.67
N THR A 19 -11.89 -3.07 17.72
CA THR A 19 -13.10 -3.89 17.75
C THR A 19 -14.35 -3.03 17.86
N ASN A 20 -15.45 -3.49 17.27
CA ASN A 20 -16.74 -2.77 17.23
C ASN A 20 -16.62 -1.30 16.76
N GLY A 21 -15.68 -1.00 15.85
CA GLY A 21 -15.46 0.36 15.37
C GLY A 21 -14.97 1.32 16.46
N GLY A 22 -14.21 0.82 17.44
CA GLY A 22 -13.69 1.61 18.56
C GLY A 22 -14.71 1.95 19.66
N LYS A 23 -15.93 1.46 19.56
CA LYS A 23 -17.00 1.71 20.54
C LYS A 23 -17.03 0.60 21.60
N THR A 24 -15.96 0.48 22.35
CA THR A 24 -15.78 -0.54 23.39
C THR A 24 -15.46 0.12 24.73
N ALA A 25 -15.82 -0.56 25.81
CA ALA A 25 -15.48 -0.16 27.16
C ALA A 25 -15.06 -1.40 27.95
N LYS A 26 -14.02 -1.24 28.76
CA LYS A 26 -13.58 -2.26 29.74
C LYS A 26 -14.02 -1.80 31.12
N ALA A 27 -14.72 -2.66 31.85
CA ALA A 27 -15.15 -2.39 33.19
C ALA A 27 -14.84 -3.59 34.08
N VAL A 28 -14.72 -3.37 35.39
CA VAL A 28 -14.64 -4.46 36.34
C VAL A 28 -16.02 -5.09 36.45
N PHE A 29 -16.10 -6.38 36.14
CA PHE A 29 -17.33 -7.15 36.24
C PHE A 29 -17.56 -7.60 37.69
N SER A 30 -18.83 -7.85 38.06
CA SER A 30 -19.15 -8.44 39.36
C SER A 30 -18.69 -9.89 39.39
N ASP A 31 -18.31 -10.42 40.57
CA ASP A 31 -17.89 -11.79 40.79
C ASP A 31 -18.97 -12.85 40.48
N ASN A 32 -20.13 -12.43 39.95
CA ASN A 32 -21.23 -13.32 39.63
C ASN A 32 -21.00 -13.98 38.27
N SER A 33 -20.58 -15.24 38.29
CA SER A 33 -20.29 -16.05 37.11
C SER A 33 -21.46 -16.18 36.13
N ALA A 34 -22.69 -16.02 36.59
CA ALA A 34 -23.89 -16.05 35.76
C ALA A 34 -23.99 -14.88 34.76
N ASP A 35 -23.18 -13.86 34.93
CA ASP A 35 -23.15 -12.66 34.08
C ASP A 35 -22.04 -12.70 33.03
N ILE A 36 -21.17 -13.73 33.05
CA ILE A 36 -20.03 -13.87 32.15
C ILE A 36 -20.45 -14.72 30.95
N MET A 37 -20.50 -14.12 29.75
CA MET A 37 -20.80 -14.82 28.50
C MET A 37 -19.60 -15.61 27.96
N GLY A 38 -18.38 -15.20 28.32
CA GLY A 38 -17.13 -15.85 27.93
C GLY A 38 -15.94 -15.10 28.51
N SER A 39 -14.83 -15.78 28.63
CA SER A 39 -13.56 -15.20 29.07
C SER A 39 -12.47 -15.54 28.06
N ILE A 40 -11.56 -14.60 27.83
CA ILE A 40 -10.35 -14.78 27.03
C ILE A 40 -9.16 -14.70 27.98
N ILE A 41 -8.40 -15.79 28.03
CA ILE A 41 -7.18 -15.87 28.84
C ILE A 41 -6.01 -15.73 27.91
N CYS A 42 -5.20 -14.70 28.09
CA CYS A 42 -3.95 -14.51 27.35
C CYS A 42 -2.78 -15.05 28.19
N VAL A 43 -2.01 -15.94 27.58
CA VAL A 43 -0.79 -16.50 28.20
C VAL A 43 0.40 -15.97 27.43
N GLU A 44 1.32 -15.33 28.12
CA GLU A 44 2.58 -14.86 27.55
C GLU A 44 3.67 -15.92 27.79
N LEU A 45 4.38 -16.28 26.74
CA LEU A 45 5.49 -17.23 26.80
C LEU A 45 6.82 -16.47 26.67
N PRO A 46 7.85 -16.87 27.42
CA PRO A 46 9.16 -16.25 27.36
C PRO A 46 9.86 -16.48 26.02
N ASP A 47 9.52 -17.58 25.32
CA ASP A 47 10.07 -17.92 24.02
C ASP A 47 8.95 -18.22 23.01
N LYS A 48 9.00 -17.54 21.87
CA LYS A 48 8.04 -17.71 20.78
C LYS A 48 8.10 -19.09 20.11
N THR A 49 9.25 -19.76 20.18
CA THR A 49 9.42 -21.11 19.61
C THR A 49 8.58 -22.18 20.31
N LEU A 50 8.16 -21.91 21.54
CA LEU A 50 7.35 -22.83 22.34
C LEU A 50 5.85 -22.68 22.11
N ILE A 51 5.41 -21.73 21.25
CA ILE A 51 3.97 -21.44 21.06
C ILE A 51 3.24 -22.66 20.55
N ASP A 52 3.74 -23.30 19.49
CA ASP A 52 3.06 -24.43 18.84
C ASP A 52 2.97 -25.64 19.79
N GLU A 53 4.03 -25.92 20.55
CA GLU A 53 4.06 -26.99 21.55
C GLU A 53 3.05 -26.72 22.67
N LYS A 54 2.99 -25.49 23.17
CA LYS A 54 2.07 -25.12 24.24
C LYS A 54 0.62 -25.04 23.78
N VAL A 55 0.37 -24.67 22.54
CA VAL A 55 -0.98 -24.71 21.95
C VAL A 55 -1.49 -26.15 21.93
N LEU A 56 -0.67 -27.11 21.51
CA LEU A 56 -1.04 -28.53 21.53
C LEU A 56 -1.26 -29.04 22.96
N GLU A 57 -0.33 -28.76 23.87
CA GLU A 57 -0.45 -29.18 25.29
C GLU A 57 -1.75 -28.65 25.92
N TYR A 58 -2.07 -27.36 25.70
CA TYR A 58 -3.26 -26.76 26.29
C TYR A 58 -4.55 -27.19 25.58
N THR A 59 -4.52 -27.50 24.30
CA THR A 59 -5.66 -28.05 23.58
C THR A 59 -6.05 -29.41 24.13
N ASP A 60 -5.07 -30.28 24.40
CA ASP A 60 -5.32 -31.60 24.98
C ASP A 60 -5.76 -31.52 26.45
N ARG A 61 -5.32 -30.48 27.16
CA ARG A 61 -5.63 -30.33 28.59
C ARG A 61 -6.96 -29.65 28.87
N PHE A 62 -7.45 -28.81 27.95
CA PHE A 62 -8.65 -27.98 28.13
C PHE A 62 -9.66 -28.18 27.00
N ASP A 63 -10.31 -29.36 26.97
CA ASP A 63 -11.32 -29.72 25.95
C ASP A 63 -12.49 -28.72 25.86
N PHE A 64 -12.78 -27.99 26.95
CA PHE A 64 -13.86 -27.01 27.02
C PHE A 64 -13.47 -25.62 26.47
N ALA A 65 -12.21 -25.38 26.20
CA ALA A 65 -11.68 -24.08 25.78
C ALA A 65 -11.08 -24.18 24.37
N LYS A 66 -11.29 -23.14 23.57
CA LYS A 66 -10.58 -23.00 22.30
C LYS A 66 -9.22 -22.40 22.57
N VAL A 67 -8.17 -23.19 22.37
CA VAL A 67 -6.78 -22.74 22.44
C VAL A 67 -6.28 -22.43 21.03
N SER A 68 -5.64 -21.28 20.84
CA SER A 68 -5.03 -20.90 19.57
C SER A 68 -3.82 -19.98 19.80
N GLY A 69 -2.86 -20.07 18.90
CA GLY A 69 -1.78 -19.08 18.83
C GLY A 69 -2.31 -17.70 18.43
N ILE A 70 -1.55 -16.66 18.78
CA ILE A 70 -1.94 -15.28 18.51
C ILE A 70 -2.12 -15.03 17.00
N ASP A 71 -1.28 -15.61 16.16
CA ASP A 71 -1.33 -15.44 14.70
C ASP A 71 -2.59 -16.08 14.11
N GLU A 72 -2.98 -17.26 14.63
CA GLU A 72 -4.23 -17.94 14.25
C GLU A 72 -5.44 -17.13 14.71
N PHE A 73 -5.44 -16.62 15.95
CA PHE A 73 -6.50 -15.78 16.47
C PHE A 73 -6.68 -14.51 15.64
N VAL A 74 -5.59 -13.82 15.30
CA VAL A 74 -5.61 -12.63 14.43
C VAL A 74 -6.15 -12.98 13.05
N THR A 75 -5.73 -14.09 12.48
CA THR A 75 -6.20 -14.55 11.16
C THR A 75 -7.68 -14.91 11.17
N GLN A 76 -8.17 -15.55 12.21
CA GLN A 76 -9.60 -15.87 12.34
C GLN A 76 -10.45 -14.61 12.54
N THR A 77 -9.96 -13.66 13.33
CA THR A 77 -10.72 -12.46 13.66
C THR A 77 -10.68 -11.40 12.55
N PHE A 78 -9.50 -11.20 11.96
CA PHE A 78 -9.25 -10.11 11.01
C PHE A 78 -8.87 -10.58 9.60
N GLY A 79 -8.73 -11.88 9.36
CA GLY A 79 -8.20 -12.41 8.09
C GLY A 79 -9.02 -12.00 6.87
N SER A 80 -10.34 -11.96 6.97
CA SER A 80 -11.21 -11.47 5.89
C SER A 80 -10.98 -9.99 5.58
N THR A 81 -10.80 -9.18 6.63
CA THR A 81 -10.51 -7.74 6.50
C THR A 81 -9.13 -7.51 5.92
N ILE A 82 -8.11 -8.22 6.41
CA ILE A 82 -6.73 -8.16 5.90
C ILE A 82 -6.69 -8.57 4.42
N SER A 83 -7.36 -9.68 4.07
CA SER A 83 -7.46 -10.13 2.68
C SER A 83 -8.16 -9.11 1.78
N SER A 84 -9.25 -8.50 2.24
CA SER A 84 -9.99 -7.49 1.49
C SER A 84 -9.17 -6.22 1.26
N VAL A 85 -8.47 -5.74 2.29
CA VAL A 85 -7.55 -4.61 2.17
C VAL A 85 -6.39 -4.95 1.22
N GLY A 86 -5.83 -6.16 1.30
CA GLY A 86 -4.78 -6.62 0.39
C GLY A 86 -5.25 -6.65 -1.07
N LYS A 87 -6.44 -7.17 -1.35
CA LYS A 87 -7.02 -7.17 -2.70
C LYS A 87 -7.28 -5.76 -3.22
N ALA A 88 -7.82 -4.87 -2.38
CA ALA A 88 -8.05 -3.47 -2.74
C ALA A 88 -6.73 -2.74 -3.02
N SER A 89 -5.69 -2.98 -2.22
CA SER A 89 -4.36 -2.43 -2.43
C SER A 89 -3.74 -2.88 -3.76
N ASN A 90 -3.81 -4.19 -4.06
CA ASN A 90 -3.30 -4.72 -5.33
C ASN A 90 -4.07 -4.16 -6.54
N ALA A 91 -5.39 -4.01 -6.44
CA ALA A 91 -6.19 -3.37 -7.48
C ALA A 91 -5.80 -1.90 -7.67
N ALA A 92 -5.58 -1.15 -6.59
CA ALA A 92 -5.15 0.24 -6.65
C ALA A 92 -3.77 0.38 -7.32
N ILE A 93 -2.82 -0.51 -7.01
CA ILE A 93 -1.49 -0.55 -7.65
C ILE A 93 -1.64 -0.82 -9.15
N ALA A 94 -2.46 -1.79 -9.56
CA ALA A 94 -2.67 -2.11 -10.96
C ALA A 94 -3.25 -0.90 -11.73
N VAL A 95 -4.27 -0.24 -11.17
CA VAL A 95 -4.87 0.97 -11.76
C VAL A 95 -3.83 2.10 -11.85
N ALA A 96 -3.04 2.33 -10.83
CA ALA A 96 -1.99 3.35 -10.83
C ALA A 96 -0.94 3.08 -11.92
N LEU A 97 -0.51 1.83 -12.12
CA LEU A 97 0.41 1.44 -13.19
C LEU A 97 -0.19 1.67 -14.57
N ILE A 98 -1.47 1.33 -14.77
CA ILE A 98 -2.17 1.57 -16.04
C ILE A 98 -2.22 3.07 -16.35
N ILE A 99 -2.63 3.89 -15.38
CA ILE A 99 -2.68 5.35 -15.54
C ILE A 99 -1.29 5.90 -15.86
N MET A 100 -0.25 5.44 -15.16
CA MET A 100 1.12 5.87 -15.38
C MET A 100 1.60 5.54 -16.81
N VAL A 101 1.31 4.36 -17.32
CA VAL A 101 1.63 3.96 -18.70
C VAL A 101 0.87 4.84 -19.71
N LEU A 102 -0.43 5.05 -19.52
CA LEU A 102 -1.24 5.89 -20.41
C LEU A 102 -0.73 7.34 -20.43
N VAL A 103 -0.47 7.93 -19.28
CA VAL A 103 0.05 9.30 -19.19
C VAL A 103 1.42 9.40 -19.85
N THR A 104 2.30 8.43 -19.63
CA THR A 104 3.63 8.40 -20.27
C THR A 104 3.51 8.31 -21.79
N LEU A 105 2.65 7.44 -22.32
CA LEU A 105 2.41 7.32 -23.76
C LEU A 105 1.87 8.62 -24.38
N LEU A 106 0.85 9.23 -23.75
CA LEU A 106 0.28 10.48 -24.22
C LEU A 106 1.32 11.61 -24.20
N PHE A 107 2.09 11.72 -23.11
CA PHE A 107 3.14 12.71 -22.99
C PHE A 107 4.23 12.53 -24.04
N MET A 108 4.67 11.28 -24.30
CA MET A 108 5.67 10.99 -25.32
C MET A 108 5.16 11.34 -26.72
N ASN A 109 3.94 10.98 -27.06
CA ASN A 109 3.33 11.33 -28.34
C ASN A 109 3.25 12.84 -28.55
N MET A 110 2.83 13.57 -27.51
CA MET A 110 2.78 15.04 -27.54
C MET A 110 4.18 15.64 -27.71
N LEU A 111 5.16 15.13 -26.99
CA LEU A 111 6.54 15.63 -27.01
C LEU A 111 7.16 15.42 -28.39
N ILE A 112 7.01 14.22 -28.97
CA ILE A 112 7.52 13.89 -30.32
C ILE A 112 6.81 14.75 -31.39
N ALA A 113 5.50 14.97 -31.26
CA ALA A 113 4.77 15.83 -32.16
C ALA A 113 5.27 17.29 -32.13
N LYS A 114 5.59 17.79 -30.92
CA LYS A 114 6.17 19.13 -30.72
C LYS A 114 7.59 19.23 -31.29
N ASP A 115 8.40 18.20 -31.08
CA ASP A 115 9.83 18.23 -31.43
C ASP A 115 10.10 17.69 -32.84
N ARG A 116 9.08 17.52 -33.69
CA ARG A 116 9.20 16.94 -35.06
C ARG A 116 10.32 17.57 -35.89
N TYR A 117 10.36 18.91 -35.92
CA TYR A 117 11.36 19.67 -36.68
C TYR A 117 12.78 19.42 -36.11
N ALA A 118 12.93 19.48 -34.78
CA ALA A 118 14.21 19.23 -34.14
C ALA A 118 14.72 17.80 -34.40
N ILE A 119 13.82 16.82 -34.36
CA ILE A 119 14.14 15.41 -34.68
C ILE A 119 14.58 15.27 -36.15
N ALA A 120 13.90 15.96 -37.08
CA ALA A 120 14.29 15.93 -38.50
C ALA A 120 15.68 16.52 -38.74
N VAL A 121 16.00 17.65 -38.08
CA VAL A 121 17.33 18.29 -38.16
C VAL A 121 18.41 17.37 -37.58
N VAL A 122 18.19 16.77 -36.41
CA VAL A 122 19.15 15.85 -35.78
C VAL A 122 19.39 14.63 -36.67
N LYS A 123 18.33 14.08 -37.32
CA LYS A 123 18.47 12.99 -38.27
C LYS A 123 19.24 13.41 -39.55
N ALA A 124 19.04 14.64 -40.03
CA ALA A 124 19.79 15.15 -41.18
C ALA A 124 21.28 15.31 -40.87
N LEU A 125 21.65 15.51 -39.63
CA LEU A 125 23.06 15.52 -39.14
C LEU A 125 23.66 14.11 -38.97
N GLY A 126 22.90 13.05 -39.29
CA GLY A 126 23.40 11.66 -39.28
C GLY A 126 23.06 10.85 -38.01
N PHE A 127 22.29 11.42 -37.05
CA PHE A 127 21.86 10.67 -35.90
C PHE A 127 20.82 9.58 -36.25
N THR A 128 20.92 8.46 -35.59
CA THR A 128 20.03 7.31 -35.81
C THR A 128 18.73 7.43 -35.02
N ASN A 129 17.74 6.61 -35.40
CA ASN A 129 16.50 6.50 -34.60
C ASN A 129 16.77 6.01 -33.17
N ALA A 130 17.85 5.22 -32.96
CA ALA A 130 18.24 4.75 -31.64
C ALA A 130 18.75 5.90 -30.76
N ASP A 131 19.54 6.81 -31.31
CA ASP A 131 20.07 7.97 -30.58
C ASP A 131 18.92 8.89 -30.10
N VAL A 132 17.96 9.13 -30.97
CA VAL A 132 16.75 9.89 -30.63
C VAL A 132 15.96 9.19 -29.51
N ARG A 133 15.78 7.86 -29.59
CA ARG A 133 15.11 7.11 -28.51
C ARG A 133 15.84 7.20 -27.19
N VAL A 134 17.15 7.04 -27.17
CA VAL A 134 17.97 7.14 -25.95
C VAL A 134 17.78 8.50 -25.28
N GLN A 135 17.73 9.57 -26.05
CA GLN A 135 17.50 10.91 -25.53
C GLN A 135 16.14 11.04 -24.81
N TYR A 136 15.06 10.52 -25.40
CA TYR A 136 13.74 10.56 -24.77
C TYR A 136 13.63 9.61 -23.58
N VAL A 137 14.25 8.43 -23.63
CA VAL A 137 14.34 7.49 -22.51
C VAL A 137 15.07 8.14 -21.32
N SER A 138 16.22 8.78 -21.56
CA SER A 138 16.98 9.46 -20.50
C SER A 138 16.17 10.57 -19.84
N ARG A 139 15.42 11.36 -20.64
CA ARG A 139 14.53 12.40 -20.15
C ARG A 139 13.40 11.83 -19.30
N SER A 140 12.76 10.75 -19.74
CA SER A 140 11.72 10.06 -18.98
C SER A 140 12.23 9.50 -17.66
N LEU A 141 13.41 8.85 -17.69
CA LEU A 141 14.03 8.31 -16.48
C LEU A 141 14.36 9.41 -15.47
N PHE A 142 14.89 10.54 -15.92
CA PHE A 142 15.17 11.65 -15.03
C PHE A 142 13.91 12.17 -14.32
N VAL A 143 12.84 12.39 -15.08
CA VAL A 143 11.55 12.82 -14.53
C VAL A 143 10.99 11.77 -13.56
N LEU A 144 11.11 10.49 -13.91
CA LEU A 144 10.66 9.39 -13.05
C LEU A 144 11.43 9.35 -11.72
N ILE A 145 12.76 9.46 -11.74
CA ILE A 145 13.59 9.46 -10.52
C ILE A 145 13.17 10.60 -9.60
N VAL A 146 13.02 11.82 -10.14
CA VAL A 146 12.54 12.97 -9.39
C VAL A 146 11.13 12.68 -8.83
N GLY A 147 10.24 12.14 -9.65
CA GLY A 147 8.88 11.74 -9.26
C GLY A 147 8.86 10.71 -8.14
N ILE A 148 9.72 9.69 -8.18
CA ILE A 148 9.85 8.68 -7.12
C ILE A 148 10.29 9.32 -5.80
N VAL A 149 11.30 10.19 -5.83
CA VAL A 149 11.79 10.86 -4.62
C VAL A 149 10.69 11.69 -3.98
N PHE A 150 10.05 12.59 -4.74
CA PHE A 150 8.95 13.42 -4.23
C PHE A 150 7.73 12.58 -3.83
N GLY A 151 7.36 11.58 -4.63
CA GLY A 151 6.24 10.68 -4.33
C GLY A 151 6.46 9.90 -3.05
N THR A 152 7.68 9.41 -2.80
CA THR A 152 8.02 8.69 -1.56
C THR A 152 7.95 9.61 -0.33
N LEU A 153 8.46 10.83 -0.44
CA LEU A 153 8.36 11.82 0.63
C LEU A 153 6.89 12.14 0.95
N LEU A 154 6.08 12.40 -0.07
CA LEU A 154 4.65 12.67 0.09
C LEU A 154 3.89 11.46 0.65
N ALA A 155 4.18 10.25 0.19
CA ALA A 155 3.54 9.04 0.69
C ALA A 155 3.81 8.81 2.18
N ASN A 156 5.06 9.02 2.64
CA ASN A 156 5.42 8.83 4.04
C ASN A 156 4.92 9.95 4.98
N THR A 157 4.59 11.11 4.45
CA THR A 157 4.08 12.24 5.24
C THR A 157 2.56 12.37 5.11
N LEU A 158 2.09 12.82 3.96
CA LEU A 158 0.66 13.04 3.71
C LEU A 158 -0.13 11.73 3.67
N GLY A 159 0.46 10.66 3.13
CA GLY A 159 -0.19 9.34 3.06
C GLY A 159 -0.51 8.80 4.45
N GLU A 160 0.43 8.90 5.40
CA GLU A 160 0.23 8.45 6.77
C GLU A 160 -0.83 9.29 7.50
N ILE A 161 -0.81 10.62 7.31
CA ILE A 161 -1.80 11.54 7.90
C ILE A 161 -3.20 11.24 7.36
N LEU A 162 -3.35 11.09 6.04
CA LEU A 162 -4.64 10.82 5.40
C LEU A 162 -5.19 9.45 5.80
N ALA A 163 -4.34 8.41 5.77
CA ALA A 163 -4.73 7.08 6.22
C ALA A 163 -5.10 7.08 7.71
N GLY A 164 -4.31 7.75 8.54
CA GLY A 164 -4.60 7.91 9.96
C GLY A 164 -5.94 8.62 10.21
N ALA A 165 -6.25 9.67 9.45
CA ALA A 165 -7.54 10.39 9.57
C ALA A 165 -8.74 9.51 9.17
N VAL A 166 -8.60 8.60 8.22
CA VAL A 166 -9.64 7.63 7.85
C VAL A 166 -9.78 6.56 8.93
N ILE A 167 -8.67 5.97 9.35
CA ILE A 167 -8.65 4.83 10.29
C ILE A 167 -9.03 5.29 11.71
N SER A 168 -8.76 6.53 12.09
CA SER A 168 -9.19 7.08 13.37
C SER A 168 -10.72 7.07 13.57
N LYS A 169 -11.48 7.12 12.47
CA LYS A 169 -12.95 6.95 12.52
C LYS A 169 -13.38 5.54 12.94
N PHE A 170 -12.48 4.57 12.86
CA PHE A 170 -12.68 3.19 13.32
C PHE A 170 -12.15 2.95 14.74
N GLY A 171 -11.80 4.01 15.47
CA GLY A 171 -11.46 3.94 16.89
C GLY A 171 -9.98 3.79 17.22
N THR A 172 -9.09 3.87 16.23
CA THR A 172 -7.66 3.88 16.51
C THR A 172 -7.16 5.29 16.81
N SER A 173 -6.43 5.47 17.91
CA SER A 173 -5.85 6.76 18.29
C SER A 173 -4.52 7.06 17.58
N THR A 174 -3.79 6.04 17.17
CA THR A 174 -2.51 6.16 16.48
C THR A 174 -2.45 5.20 15.30
N PHE A 175 -2.03 5.70 14.16
CA PHE A 175 -1.80 4.91 12.96
C PHE A 175 -0.38 5.16 12.44
N LYS A 176 0.35 4.10 12.20
CA LYS A 176 1.66 4.14 11.55
C LYS A 176 1.75 3.04 10.52
N PHE A 177 2.32 3.34 9.36
CA PHE A 177 2.59 2.32 8.37
C PHE A 177 3.73 1.40 8.84
N ALA A 178 3.44 0.10 8.96
CA ALA A 178 4.47 -0.92 9.06
C ALA A 178 4.92 -1.31 7.64
N VAL A 179 5.82 -0.52 7.07
CA VAL A 179 6.26 -0.67 5.68
C VAL A 179 7.41 -1.67 5.62
N ASN A 180 7.30 -2.67 4.75
CA ASN A 180 8.46 -3.50 4.41
C ASN A 180 9.40 -2.66 3.51
N PRO A 181 10.62 -2.29 3.98
CA PRO A 181 11.47 -1.36 3.25
C PRO A 181 11.93 -1.92 1.91
N PHE A 182 12.15 -3.21 1.79
CA PHE A 182 12.55 -3.85 0.54
C PHE A 182 11.45 -3.76 -0.52
N SER A 183 10.21 -4.06 -0.15
CA SER A 183 9.08 -4.02 -1.07
C SER A 183 8.73 -2.58 -1.49
N ALA A 184 8.73 -1.65 -0.55
CA ALA A 184 8.29 -0.29 -0.80
C ALA A 184 9.35 0.57 -1.50
N TYR A 185 10.63 0.47 -1.08
CA TYR A 185 11.69 1.38 -1.57
C TYR A 185 12.58 0.78 -2.66
N LEU A 186 12.49 -0.54 -2.90
CA LEU A 186 13.25 -1.18 -3.98
C LEU A 186 12.32 -1.78 -5.05
N PHE A 187 11.40 -2.67 -4.66
CA PHE A 187 10.58 -3.39 -5.63
C PHE A 187 9.58 -2.49 -6.34
N SER A 188 8.87 -1.61 -5.61
CA SER A 188 7.89 -0.69 -6.21
C SER A 188 8.53 0.32 -7.19
N PRO A 189 9.64 1.03 -6.86
CA PRO A 189 10.34 1.88 -7.82
C PRO A 189 10.85 1.13 -9.04
N LEU A 190 11.35 -0.11 -8.85
CA LEU A 190 11.82 -0.94 -9.97
C LEU A 190 10.68 -1.29 -10.94
N MET A 191 9.51 -1.68 -10.41
CA MET A 191 8.32 -1.93 -11.24
C MET A 191 7.87 -0.68 -12.00
N MET A 192 7.88 0.49 -11.33
CA MET A 192 7.57 1.77 -11.98
C MET A 192 8.58 2.07 -13.10
N MET A 193 9.87 1.87 -12.84
CA MET A 193 10.92 2.10 -13.82
C MET A 193 10.76 1.20 -15.05
N CYS A 194 10.52 -0.09 -14.88
CA CYS A 194 10.25 -1.01 -15.97
C CYS A 194 9.03 -0.59 -16.79
N SER A 195 7.93 -0.21 -16.12
CA SER A 195 6.69 0.20 -16.79
C SER A 195 6.87 1.48 -17.62
N VAL A 196 7.57 2.48 -17.09
CA VAL A 196 7.87 3.73 -17.80
C VAL A 196 8.84 3.50 -18.96
N LEU A 197 9.84 2.64 -18.80
CA LEU A 197 10.75 2.26 -19.90
C LEU A 197 9.97 1.62 -21.06
N ILE A 198 9.12 0.65 -20.77
CA ILE A 198 8.29 0.00 -21.80
C ILE A 198 7.37 1.02 -22.48
N ALA A 199 6.67 1.85 -21.71
CA ALA A 199 5.80 2.89 -22.23
C ALA A 199 6.56 3.90 -23.11
N THR A 200 7.74 4.33 -22.66
CA THR A 200 8.58 5.26 -23.43
C THR A 200 9.09 4.62 -24.74
N MET A 201 9.50 3.36 -24.70
CA MET A 201 9.94 2.63 -25.90
C MET A 201 8.81 2.52 -26.93
N ILE A 202 7.59 2.23 -26.49
CA ILE A 202 6.40 2.18 -27.36
C ILE A 202 6.07 3.58 -27.89
N GLY A 203 6.00 4.59 -27.00
CA GLY A 203 5.69 5.98 -27.38
C GLY A 203 6.69 6.57 -28.36
N THR A 204 8.00 6.24 -28.21
CA THR A 204 9.05 6.73 -29.13
C THR A 204 9.13 5.97 -30.46
N ALA A 205 8.40 4.87 -30.62
CA ALA A 205 8.34 4.17 -31.90
C ALA A 205 7.84 5.06 -33.05
N SER A 206 6.92 5.98 -32.77
CA SER A 206 6.41 6.96 -33.74
C SER A 206 7.47 7.96 -34.21
N ALA A 207 8.51 8.24 -33.43
CA ALA A 207 9.62 9.10 -33.84
C ALA A 207 10.42 8.51 -35.03
N GLY A 208 10.42 7.18 -35.16
CA GLY A 208 11.03 6.50 -36.32
C GLY A 208 10.35 6.80 -37.65
N GLN A 209 9.07 7.12 -37.63
CA GLN A 209 8.27 7.36 -38.84
C GLN A 209 8.39 8.80 -39.37
N ILE A 210 9.09 9.70 -38.66
CA ILE A 210 9.30 11.07 -39.11
C ILE A 210 10.29 11.09 -40.26
N LYS A 211 9.80 11.41 -41.46
CA LYS A 211 10.60 11.53 -42.69
C LYS A 211 11.23 12.92 -42.76
N ILE A 212 12.52 12.97 -43.10
CA ILE A 212 13.29 14.21 -43.22
C ILE A 212 12.71 15.13 -44.32
N SER A 213 12.24 14.52 -45.41
CA SER A 213 11.76 15.24 -46.58
C SER A 213 10.44 15.99 -46.42
N GLU A 214 9.61 15.61 -45.44
CA GLU A 214 8.28 16.22 -45.25
C GLU A 214 8.31 17.36 -44.22
N ASN A 215 9.31 17.40 -43.34
CA ASN A 215 9.37 18.35 -42.23
C ASN A 215 10.41 19.48 -42.41
N ILE A 216 11.18 19.51 -43.50
CA ILE A 216 12.15 20.57 -43.83
C ILE A 216 11.62 21.51 -44.93
N LYS A 217 10.44 21.23 -45.51
CA LYS A 217 9.86 22.02 -46.61
C LYS A 217 8.92 23.17 -46.18
N GLU A 218 8.79 23.42 -44.88
CA GLU A 218 8.17 24.61 -44.32
C GLU A 218 9.26 25.49 -43.68
#